data_5974fb4f348b38d4c006cc4bac196991
#
_entry.id   5974fb4f348b38d4c006cc4bac196991
#
_cell.length_a   1.000
_cell.length_b   1.000
_cell.length_c   1.000
_cell.angle_alpha   90.00
_cell.angle_beta   90.00
_cell.angle_gamma   90.00
#
_symmetry.space_group_name_H-M   'P 1'
#
loop_
_entity.id
_entity.type
_entity.pdbx_description
1 polymer ?
#
loop_
_entity_poly.entity_id
_entity_poly.type
_entity_poly.pdbx_seq_one_letter_code
_entity_poly.pdbx_strand_id
1 'polypeptide(L)'
;LWFGGEDHDRIDLLPEKKSYQPGETARFQVRMPFRFATALVAVEREGIIDTQVVQLNGQDPTVSLKVQPDWGPNVYVSVLALRGRLREVPWYSFFTWGFKAPREWWTSFWYEGKEYQAPTALVDLSKPAFRLGLAEIRVGTQAHQIDVKVTADKESYAVRGKAQVTITATLPGGKPAANAEVALAAVDQALLELMPNTSWNLLEAMLQRRSWGVETSTAQMEIIGRRHYGKKAVPAGGGGGRAQTRELLDTLLLWQPAIQLDANGQAKVTVPLNDALTTFKIVAVADASTGLFGMGSTSIRATQDLQIISGLPPLVREDDQFRAQITLRNTTKAAMKGEVAPRATLLDLKPQSIDIPPGEAREVAWSVTAPAQLAQTRAQAILWEIEAKDQVSGARDALKVSQKLIPAVPLTVQQATLVQVEGSFNLDVNPPADALPGRGGLKMSLQPK
;
A
#
# COMPACT_ATOMS: atom_id res chain seq x y z
N LEU A 1 -14.60 -14.33 -18.14
CA LEU A 1 -14.89 -13.51 -19.32
C LEU A 1 -16.03 -14.19 -20.07
N TRP A 2 -17.18 -13.55 -20.12
CA TRP A 2 -18.39 -14.09 -20.72
C TRP A 2 -18.59 -13.46 -22.10
N PHE A 3 -18.52 -14.27 -23.13
CA PHE A 3 -18.91 -13.85 -24.48
C PHE A 3 -20.32 -14.35 -24.76
N GLY A 4 -21.16 -13.52 -25.32
CA GLY A 4 -22.52 -13.89 -25.72
C GLY A 4 -22.61 -14.75 -26.98
N GLY A 5 -21.57 -15.56 -27.28
CA GLY A 5 -21.55 -16.50 -28.41
C GLY A 5 -21.46 -17.94 -27.94
N GLU A 6 -21.94 -18.88 -28.73
CA GLU A 6 -21.73 -20.30 -28.47
C GLU A 6 -20.23 -20.65 -28.49
N ASP A 7 -19.79 -21.69 -27.76
CA ASP A 7 -18.38 -22.08 -27.66
C ASP A 7 -17.74 -22.38 -29.03
N HIS A 8 -18.53 -22.65 -30.02
CA HIS A 8 -18.10 -22.89 -31.40
C HIS A 8 -17.56 -21.64 -32.13
N ASP A 9 -17.84 -20.43 -31.62
CA ASP A 9 -17.42 -19.19 -32.26
C ASP A 9 -16.15 -18.60 -31.65
N ARG A 10 -15.53 -19.32 -30.68
CA ARG A 10 -14.30 -18.91 -30.01
C ARG A 10 -13.07 -19.56 -30.66
N ILE A 11 -11.98 -18.79 -30.61
CA ILE A 11 -10.64 -19.29 -30.95
C ILE A 11 -9.64 -18.89 -29.86
N ASP A 12 -8.59 -19.67 -29.72
CA ASP A 12 -7.49 -19.33 -28.86
C ASP A 12 -6.61 -18.26 -29.51
N LEU A 13 -6.38 -17.19 -28.79
CA LEU A 13 -5.42 -16.16 -29.12
C LEU A 13 -4.27 -16.22 -28.12
N LEU A 14 -3.09 -16.63 -28.59
CA LEU A 14 -1.95 -16.90 -27.73
C LEU A 14 -0.85 -15.86 -27.93
N PRO A 15 -0.61 -14.96 -26.95
CA PRO A 15 0.54 -14.07 -27.00
C PRO A 15 1.84 -14.85 -26.72
N GLU A 16 2.93 -14.48 -27.39
CA GLU A 16 4.26 -15.07 -27.13
C GLU A 16 4.74 -14.82 -25.70
N LYS A 17 4.41 -13.64 -25.16
CA LYS A 17 4.72 -13.24 -23.78
C LYS A 17 3.46 -12.72 -23.09
N LYS A 18 3.41 -12.85 -21.77
CA LYS A 18 2.32 -12.28 -20.97
C LYS A 18 2.55 -10.79 -20.62
N SER A 19 3.78 -10.32 -20.74
CA SER A 19 4.16 -8.94 -20.43
C SER A 19 5.13 -8.39 -21.47
N TYR A 20 4.93 -7.15 -21.85
CA TYR A 20 5.71 -6.42 -22.84
C TYR A 20 6.09 -5.04 -22.33
N GLN A 21 7.20 -4.51 -22.83
CA GLN A 21 7.58 -3.12 -22.61
C GLN A 21 7.10 -2.25 -23.79
N PRO A 22 6.81 -0.96 -23.56
CA PRO A 22 6.56 -0.01 -24.64
C PRO A 22 7.65 -0.06 -25.71
N GLY A 23 7.25 -0.11 -26.97
CA GLY A 23 8.16 -0.22 -28.12
C GLY A 23 8.49 -1.65 -28.56
N GLU A 24 8.22 -2.67 -27.74
CA GLU A 24 8.31 -4.07 -28.16
C GLU A 24 7.19 -4.43 -29.16
N THR A 25 7.41 -5.48 -29.92
CA THR A 25 6.38 -6.06 -30.79
C THR A 25 5.74 -7.25 -30.10
N ALA A 26 4.46 -7.15 -29.82
CA ALA A 26 3.66 -8.25 -29.30
C ALA A 26 3.15 -9.10 -30.48
N ARG A 27 3.48 -10.39 -30.46
CA ARG A 27 3.03 -11.36 -31.44
C ARG A 27 2.01 -12.28 -30.84
N PHE A 28 0.94 -12.55 -31.58
CA PHE A 28 -0.18 -13.39 -31.19
C PHE A 28 -0.39 -14.48 -32.23
N GLN A 29 -0.39 -15.73 -31.77
CA GLN A 29 -0.81 -16.84 -32.60
C GLN A 29 -2.32 -16.98 -32.54
N VAL A 30 -2.97 -16.93 -33.72
CA VAL A 30 -4.42 -17.07 -33.86
C VAL A 30 -4.72 -18.52 -34.27
N ARG A 31 -5.28 -19.31 -33.36
CA ARG A 31 -5.66 -20.69 -33.64
C ARG A 31 -7.02 -20.76 -34.33
N MET A 32 -7.06 -20.35 -35.58
CA MET A 32 -8.29 -20.36 -36.38
C MET A 32 -8.45 -21.66 -37.18
N PRO A 33 -9.70 -22.11 -37.39
CA PRO A 33 -9.97 -23.31 -38.23
C PRO A 33 -10.01 -23.00 -39.73
N PHE A 34 -9.66 -21.78 -40.14
CA PHE A 34 -9.74 -21.33 -41.54
C PHE A 34 -8.36 -21.37 -42.17
N ARG A 35 -8.30 -21.74 -43.45
CA ARG A 35 -7.06 -21.65 -44.23
C ARG A 35 -6.71 -20.20 -44.55
N PHE A 36 -7.73 -19.36 -44.70
CA PHE A 36 -7.59 -17.96 -44.97
C PHE A 36 -8.75 -17.19 -44.31
N ALA A 37 -8.45 -16.05 -43.70
CA ALA A 37 -9.46 -15.20 -43.09
C ALA A 37 -9.01 -13.74 -43.11
N THR A 38 -9.98 -12.84 -43.20
CA THR A 38 -9.80 -11.43 -42.93
C THR A 38 -10.06 -11.22 -41.43
N ALA A 39 -9.12 -10.64 -40.73
CA ALA A 39 -9.28 -10.41 -39.30
C ALA A 39 -9.31 -8.93 -38.96
N LEU A 40 -10.29 -8.55 -38.15
CA LEU A 40 -10.30 -7.29 -37.44
C LEU A 40 -9.59 -7.52 -36.12
N VAL A 41 -8.47 -6.85 -35.94
CA VAL A 41 -7.69 -6.86 -34.69
C VAL A 41 -7.99 -5.55 -33.97
N ALA A 42 -8.41 -5.63 -32.71
CA ALA A 42 -8.63 -4.45 -31.89
C ALA A 42 -7.82 -4.54 -30.59
N VAL A 43 -7.29 -3.40 -30.18
CA VAL A 43 -6.68 -3.19 -28.86
C VAL A 43 -7.70 -2.47 -28.01
N GLU A 44 -8.03 -3.07 -26.87
CA GLU A 44 -9.20 -2.68 -26.09
C GLU A 44 -8.83 -2.57 -24.60
N ARG A 45 -9.55 -1.73 -23.88
CA ARG A 45 -9.53 -1.65 -22.42
C ARG A 45 -10.90 -1.19 -21.90
N GLU A 46 -11.09 0.08 -21.67
CA GLU A 46 -12.38 0.70 -21.32
C GLU A 46 -13.17 1.13 -22.58
N GLY A 47 -12.54 1.00 -23.72
CA GLY A 47 -13.02 1.27 -25.06
C GLY A 47 -12.04 0.70 -26.07
N ILE A 48 -12.28 0.97 -27.34
CA ILE A 48 -11.37 0.59 -28.41
C ILE A 48 -10.26 1.65 -28.49
N ILE A 49 -9.01 1.20 -28.33
CA ILE A 49 -7.81 2.06 -28.36
C ILE A 49 -7.27 2.15 -29.78
N ASP A 50 -7.16 1.00 -30.45
CA ASP A 50 -6.62 0.90 -31.80
C ASP A 50 -7.26 -0.26 -32.56
N THR A 51 -7.29 -0.16 -33.88
CA THR A 51 -7.83 -1.21 -34.76
C THR A 51 -6.99 -1.36 -35.99
N GLN A 52 -6.84 -2.61 -36.47
CA GLN A 52 -6.26 -2.89 -37.76
C GLN A 52 -6.96 -4.08 -38.41
N VAL A 53 -7.01 -4.06 -39.77
CA VAL A 53 -7.49 -5.18 -40.56
C VAL A 53 -6.30 -5.91 -41.16
N VAL A 54 -6.21 -7.21 -40.94
CA VAL A 54 -5.14 -8.05 -41.46
C VAL A 54 -5.68 -9.27 -42.20
N GLN A 55 -4.91 -9.76 -43.14
CA GLN A 55 -5.17 -11.03 -43.78
C GLN A 55 -4.41 -12.14 -43.09
N LEU A 56 -5.10 -13.15 -42.61
CA LEU A 56 -4.51 -14.31 -41.94
C LEU A 56 -4.49 -15.52 -42.84
N ASN A 57 -3.31 -16.16 -42.87
CA ASN A 57 -3.10 -17.45 -43.51
C ASN A 57 -2.95 -18.54 -42.46
N GLY A 58 -3.67 -19.65 -42.60
CA GLY A 58 -3.67 -20.76 -41.68
C GLY A 58 -2.30 -21.48 -41.51
N GLN A 59 -1.36 -21.25 -42.44
CA GLN A 59 0.03 -21.74 -42.28
C GLN A 59 0.86 -20.91 -41.31
N ASP A 60 0.59 -19.58 -41.24
CA ASP A 60 1.23 -18.67 -40.29
C ASP A 60 0.18 -17.66 -39.80
N PRO A 61 -0.73 -18.08 -38.89
CA PRO A 61 -1.82 -17.26 -38.42
C PRO A 61 -1.34 -16.36 -37.27
N THR A 62 -0.43 -15.41 -37.60
CA THR A 62 0.19 -14.53 -36.60
C THR A 62 -0.25 -13.09 -36.82
N VAL A 63 -0.58 -12.41 -35.70
CA VAL A 63 -0.83 -10.98 -35.64
C VAL A 63 0.29 -10.32 -34.85
N SER A 64 0.82 -9.22 -35.35
CA SER A 64 1.88 -8.44 -34.69
C SER A 64 1.40 -7.02 -34.41
N LEU A 65 1.60 -6.56 -33.18
CA LEU A 65 1.23 -5.24 -32.70
C LEU A 65 2.45 -4.56 -32.05
N LYS A 66 2.69 -3.31 -32.39
CA LYS A 66 3.69 -2.51 -31.70
C LYS A 66 3.09 -1.94 -30.42
N VAL A 67 3.65 -2.34 -29.29
CA VAL A 67 3.16 -1.92 -27.96
C VAL A 67 3.42 -0.45 -27.74
N GLN A 68 2.37 0.30 -27.41
CA GLN A 68 2.42 1.74 -27.18
C GLN A 68 2.60 2.06 -25.69
N PRO A 69 3.20 3.21 -25.34
CA PRO A 69 3.41 3.62 -23.94
C PRO A 69 2.11 3.82 -23.14
N ASP A 70 1.04 4.24 -23.81
CA ASP A 70 -0.29 4.50 -23.24
C ASP A 70 -1.13 3.24 -23.00
N TRP A 71 -0.62 2.08 -23.41
CA TRP A 71 -1.30 0.80 -23.17
C TRP A 71 -1.14 0.24 -21.75
N GLY A 72 -0.22 0.79 -20.96
CA GLY A 72 -0.07 0.40 -19.58
C GLY A 72 -1.32 0.67 -18.71
N PRO A 73 -1.58 -0.14 -17.68
CA PRO A 73 -0.82 -1.31 -17.21
C PRO A 73 -1.13 -2.60 -17.97
N ASN A 74 -2.24 -2.70 -18.68
CA ASN A 74 -2.66 -3.84 -19.48
C ASN A 74 -3.62 -3.41 -20.57
N VAL A 75 -3.68 -4.19 -21.63
CA VAL A 75 -4.70 -4.11 -22.68
C VAL A 75 -5.17 -5.50 -23.05
N TYR A 76 -6.34 -5.54 -23.67
CA TYR A 76 -6.92 -6.73 -24.26
C TYR A 76 -6.82 -6.62 -25.77
N VAL A 77 -6.40 -7.69 -26.40
CA VAL A 77 -6.34 -7.78 -27.85
C VAL A 77 -7.42 -8.75 -28.29
N SER A 78 -8.33 -8.27 -29.07
CA SER A 78 -9.37 -9.09 -29.72
C SER A 78 -9.04 -9.30 -31.18
N VAL A 79 -9.29 -10.49 -31.67
CA VAL A 79 -9.14 -10.86 -33.08
C VAL A 79 -10.42 -11.49 -33.54
N LEU A 80 -11.16 -10.78 -34.40
CA LEU A 80 -12.34 -11.28 -35.05
C LEU A 80 -11.94 -11.75 -36.46
N ALA A 81 -11.78 -13.06 -36.62
CA ALA A 81 -11.44 -13.67 -37.88
C ALA A 81 -12.73 -13.99 -38.68
N LEU A 82 -12.83 -13.44 -39.86
CA LEU A 82 -13.97 -13.58 -40.74
C LEU A 82 -13.57 -14.38 -41.98
N ARG A 83 -14.32 -15.41 -42.28
CA ARG A 83 -14.23 -16.15 -43.50
C ARG A 83 -15.49 -15.88 -44.35
N GLY A 84 -15.30 -15.38 -45.54
CA GLY A 84 -16.39 -15.18 -46.49
C GLY A 84 -17.06 -16.50 -46.92
N ARG A 85 -18.09 -16.41 -47.72
CA ARG A 85 -18.71 -17.61 -48.29
C ARG A 85 -17.74 -18.29 -49.24
N LEU A 86 -17.51 -19.58 -49.03
CA LEU A 86 -16.71 -20.38 -49.92
C LEU A 86 -17.47 -20.68 -51.22
N ARG A 87 -16.76 -20.61 -52.33
CA ARG A 87 -17.30 -20.87 -53.65
C ARG A 87 -16.58 -22.02 -54.32
N GLU A 88 -17.27 -22.75 -55.12
CA GLU A 88 -16.64 -23.70 -56.02
C GLU A 88 -15.79 -22.95 -57.04
N VAL A 89 -14.52 -23.27 -57.12
CA VAL A 89 -13.58 -22.71 -58.10
C VAL A 89 -12.99 -23.87 -58.88
N PRO A 90 -13.70 -24.38 -59.92
CA PRO A 90 -13.20 -25.47 -60.74
C PRO A 90 -11.98 -24.99 -61.56
N TRP A 91 -11.05 -25.90 -61.84
CA TRP A 91 -9.78 -25.57 -62.52
C TRP A 91 -10.01 -24.90 -63.90
N TYR A 92 -11.06 -25.25 -64.59
CA TYR A 92 -11.40 -24.67 -65.90
C TYR A 92 -11.89 -23.21 -65.76
N SER A 93 -12.26 -22.73 -64.63
CA SER A 93 -12.65 -21.33 -64.41
C SER A 93 -11.48 -20.36 -64.65
N PHE A 94 -10.25 -20.85 -64.69
CA PHE A 94 -9.10 -20.07 -65.15
C PHE A 94 -9.32 -19.53 -66.57
N PHE A 95 -9.90 -20.32 -67.48
CA PHE A 95 -10.15 -19.92 -68.86
C PHE A 95 -11.35 -19.00 -69.03
N THR A 96 -12.16 -18.83 -68.00
CA THR A 96 -13.32 -17.92 -68.06
C THR A 96 -12.98 -16.56 -67.44
N TRP A 97 -12.41 -16.53 -66.24
CA TRP A 97 -12.13 -15.29 -65.56
C TRP A 97 -10.71 -15.23 -64.99
N GLY A 98 -10.07 -16.36 -64.69
CA GLY A 98 -8.77 -16.43 -64.06
C GLY A 98 -7.65 -15.79 -64.88
N PHE A 99 -7.72 -15.86 -66.19
CA PHE A 99 -6.74 -15.22 -67.05
C PHE A 99 -6.81 -13.67 -67.02
N LYS A 100 -7.95 -13.09 -66.59
CA LYS A 100 -8.11 -11.65 -66.43
C LYS A 100 -7.61 -11.19 -65.05
N ALA A 101 -7.62 -12.06 -64.03
CA ALA A 101 -7.19 -11.78 -62.69
C ALA A 101 -6.46 -13.01 -62.09
N PRO A 102 -5.26 -13.35 -62.60
CA PRO A 102 -4.60 -14.61 -62.27
C PRO A 102 -4.24 -14.76 -60.78
N ARG A 103 -3.89 -13.64 -60.10
CA ARG A 103 -3.62 -13.68 -58.67
C ARG A 103 -4.89 -13.96 -57.84
N GLU A 104 -5.97 -13.32 -58.17
CA GLU A 104 -7.26 -13.51 -57.48
C GLU A 104 -7.79 -14.92 -57.74
N TRP A 105 -7.69 -15.43 -59.00
CA TRP A 105 -8.07 -16.79 -59.31
C TRP A 105 -7.25 -17.81 -58.54
N TRP A 106 -5.92 -17.62 -58.48
CA TRP A 106 -5.05 -18.53 -57.75
C TRP A 106 -5.39 -18.56 -56.28
N THR A 107 -5.63 -17.39 -55.68
CA THR A 107 -6.05 -17.28 -54.27
C THR A 107 -7.39 -17.96 -54.02
N SER A 108 -8.38 -17.70 -54.89
CA SER A 108 -9.70 -18.32 -54.77
C SER A 108 -9.62 -19.84 -54.99
N PHE A 109 -8.83 -20.29 -55.94
CA PHE A 109 -8.68 -21.74 -56.23
C PHE A 109 -8.04 -22.48 -55.07
N TRP A 110 -6.97 -21.93 -54.49
CA TRP A 110 -6.24 -22.59 -53.37
C TRP A 110 -6.92 -22.45 -52.02
N TYR A 111 -7.55 -21.36 -51.73
CA TYR A 111 -8.12 -21.10 -50.41
C TYR A 111 -9.65 -21.34 -50.38
N GLU A 112 -10.40 -20.88 -51.35
CA GLU A 112 -11.85 -21.09 -51.36
C GLU A 112 -12.23 -22.44 -51.97
N GLY A 113 -11.73 -22.78 -53.18
CA GLY A 113 -12.08 -23.97 -53.89
C GLY A 113 -11.70 -25.27 -53.23
N LYS A 114 -10.57 -25.29 -52.49
CA LYS A 114 -10.13 -26.48 -51.71
C LYS A 114 -10.86 -26.70 -50.41
N GLU A 115 -11.42 -25.64 -49.80
CA GLU A 115 -12.26 -25.73 -48.62
C GLU A 115 -13.74 -25.88 -48.94
N TYR A 116 -14.13 -25.60 -50.19
CA TYR A 116 -15.52 -25.68 -50.60
C TYR A 116 -16.07 -27.09 -50.42
N GLN A 117 -17.20 -27.16 -49.74
CA GLN A 117 -18.05 -28.35 -49.66
C GLN A 117 -19.44 -27.98 -50.10
N ALA A 118 -19.98 -28.76 -51.03
CA ALA A 118 -21.33 -28.51 -51.52
C ALA A 118 -22.35 -28.61 -50.39
N PRO A 119 -23.27 -27.62 -50.29
CA PRO A 119 -24.29 -27.66 -49.26
C PRO A 119 -25.15 -28.91 -49.38
N THR A 120 -25.43 -29.53 -48.24
CA THR A 120 -26.42 -30.60 -48.15
C THR A 120 -27.76 -30.05 -47.67
N ALA A 121 -28.81 -30.84 -47.71
CA ALA A 121 -30.13 -30.43 -47.21
C ALA A 121 -30.14 -30.08 -45.71
N LEU A 122 -29.12 -30.52 -44.94
CA LEU A 122 -29.05 -30.36 -43.49
C LEU A 122 -27.93 -29.41 -43.05
N VAL A 123 -26.84 -29.27 -43.84
CA VAL A 123 -25.62 -28.56 -43.42
C VAL A 123 -25.01 -27.79 -44.58
N ASP A 124 -24.72 -26.52 -44.40
CA ASP A 124 -23.93 -25.67 -45.28
C ASP A 124 -22.61 -25.26 -44.61
N LEU A 125 -21.55 -26.03 -44.86
CA LEU A 125 -20.21 -25.76 -44.33
C LEU A 125 -19.48 -24.64 -45.08
N SER A 126 -20.02 -24.22 -46.24
CA SER A 126 -19.46 -23.14 -47.06
C SER A 126 -20.02 -21.76 -46.74
N LYS A 127 -20.95 -21.67 -45.79
CA LYS A 127 -21.49 -20.39 -45.30
C LYS A 127 -20.42 -19.48 -44.72
N PRO A 128 -20.61 -18.15 -44.69
CA PRO A 128 -19.74 -17.26 -43.96
C PRO A 128 -19.63 -17.67 -42.51
N ALA A 129 -18.44 -17.59 -41.97
CA ALA A 129 -18.18 -17.93 -40.61
C ALA A 129 -17.26 -16.90 -39.94
N PHE A 130 -17.42 -16.73 -38.64
CA PHE A 130 -16.55 -15.88 -37.83
C PHE A 130 -16.02 -16.66 -36.64
N ARG A 131 -14.88 -16.17 -36.10
CA ARG A 131 -14.29 -16.65 -34.86
C ARG A 131 -13.69 -15.48 -34.11
N LEU A 132 -13.91 -15.43 -32.82
CA LEU A 132 -13.43 -14.37 -31.96
C LEU A 132 -12.44 -14.95 -30.91
N GLY A 133 -11.24 -14.39 -30.90
CA GLY A 133 -10.23 -14.65 -29.86
C GLY A 133 -9.97 -13.39 -29.03
N LEU A 134 -9.71 -13.56 -27.75
CA LEU A 134 -9.34 -12.49 -26.83
C LEU A 134 -8.14 -12.93 -26.00
N ALA A 135 -7.15 -12.05 -25.88
CA ALA A 135 -6.01 -12.23 -25.00
C ALA A 135 -5.70 -10.95 -24.24
N GLU A 136 -5.27 -11.08 -23.01
CA GLU A 136 -4.75 -9.98 -22.21
C GLU A 136 -3.22 -9.99 -22.25
N ILE A 137 -2.63 -8.81 -22.44
CA ILE A 137 -1.20 -8.58 -22.23
C ILE A 137 -1.00 -7.48 -21.20
N ARG A 138 0.03 -7.65 -20.37
CA ARG A 138 0.51 -6.60 -19.46
C ARG A 138 1.52 -5.73 -20.18
N VAL A 139 1.46 -4.45 -19.90
CA VAL A 139 2.38 -3.46 -20.47
C VAL A 139 3.09 -2.73 -19.35
N GLY A 140 4.41 -2.59 -19.47
CA GLY A 140 5.22 -1.90 -18.47
C GLY A 140 4.80 -0.44 -18.29
N THR A 141 4.87 0.03 -17.04
CA THR A 141 4.42 1.37 -16.64
C THR A 141 5.56 2.37 -16.52
N GLN A 142 6.75 2.05 -17.03
CA GLN A 142 7.96 2.87 -16.94
C GLN A 142 7.79 4.27 -17.54
N ALA A 143 6.95 4.40 -18.56
CA ALA A 143 6.61 5.70 -19.16
C ALA A 143 5.86 6.64 -18.19
N HIS A 144 5.32 6.11 -17.10
CA HIS A 144 4.59 6.84 -16.06
C HIS A 144 5.39 6.98 -14.76
N GLN A 145 6.61 6.45 -14.72
CA GLN A 145 7.42 6.40 -13.50
C GLN A 145 8.35 7.60 -13.39
N ILE A 146 8.21 8.35 -12.30
CA ILE A 146 9.19 9.34 -11.87
C ILE A 146 10.25 8.60 -11.03
N ASP A 147 11.52 8.81 -11.34
CA ASP A 147 12.60 8.34 -10.46
C ASP A 147 12.81 9.35 -9.34
N VAL A 148 12.50 8.94 -8.11
CA VAL A 148 12.58 9.77 -6.90
C VAL A 148 13.73 9.27 -6.03
N LYS A 149 14.71 10.11 -5.81
CA LYS A 149 15.84 9.86 -4.94
C LYS A 149 15.78 10.75 -3.71
N VAL A 150 15.86 10.13 -2.54
CA VAL A 150 15.90 10.82 -1.25
C VAL A 150 17.26 10.56 -0.60
N THR A 151 17.96 11.62 -0.23
CA THR A 151 19.26 11.52 0.43
C THR A 151 19.29 12.40 1.67
N ALA A 152 19.93 11.93 2.73
CA ALA A 152 20.20 12.73 3.92
C ALA A 152 21.70 13.14 3.92
N ASP A 153 22.01 14.26 4.54
CA ASP A 153 23.40 14.75 4.67
C ASP A 153 24.25 13.85 5.57
N LYS A 154 23.64 13.07 6.47
CA LYS A 154 24.27 12.08 7.34
C LYS A 154 23.41 10.84 7.51
N GLU A 155 24.01 9.74 7.93
CA GLU A 155 23.30 8.50 8.27
C GLU A 155 22.80 8.48 9.73
N SER A 156 23.51 9.19 10.61
CA SER A 156 23.23 9.26 12.04
C SER A 156 23.20 10.69 12.56
N TYR A 157 22.25 10.96 13.43
CA TYR A 157 22.04 12.27 14.03
C TYR A 157 21.86 12.12 15.54
N ALA A 158 22.27 13.13 16.29
CA ALA A 158 21.91 13.21 17.71
C ALA A 158 20.40 13.39 17.86
N VAL A 159 19.83 12.87 18.96
CA VAL A 159 18.45 13.17 19.34
C VAL A 159 18.22 14.69 19.40
N ARG A 160 17.02 15.15 19.08
CA ARG A 160 16.67 16.58 18.93
C ARG A 160 17.49 17.34 17.89
N GLY A 161 18.30 16.64 17.10
CA GLY A 161 19.02 17.23 15.97
C GLY A 161 18.10 17.52 14.78
N LYS A 162 18.71 17.98 13.71
CA LYS A 162 18.02 18.28 12.45
C LYS A 162 18.73 17.56 11.31
N ALA A 163 18.01 16.78 10.55
CA ALA A 163 18.50 16.16 9.34
C ALA A 163 18.19 17.03 8.12
N GLN A 164 19.18 17.23 7.26
CA GLN A 164 18.98 17.89 5.97
C GLN A 164 18.73 16.82 4.92
N VAL A 165 17.54 16.83 4.34
CA VAL A 165 17.11 15.87 3.34
C VAL A 165 17.00 16.54 1.99
N THR A 166 17.60 15.94 0.97
CA THR A 166 17.47 16.37 -0.41
C THR A 166 16.63 15.37 -1.19
N ILE A 167 15.61 15.88 -1.86
CA ILE A 167 14.76 15.12 -2.76
C ILE A 167 15.17 15.49 -4.19
N THR A 168 15.38 14.50 -5.03
CA THR A 168 15.65 14.70 -6.46
C THR A 168 14.68 13.82 -7.24
N ALA A 169 13.94 14.42 -8.18
CA ALA A 169 13.02 13.70 -9.03
C ALA A 169 13.36 13.91 -10.51
N THR A 170 13.32 12.81 -11.24
CA THR A 170 13.66 12.76 -12.67
C THR A 170 12.50 12.12 -13.45
N LEU A 171 12.07 12.79 -14.50
CA LEU A 171 11.02 12.30 -15.40
C LEU A 171 11.49 11.08 -16.21
N PRO A 172 10.57 10.25 -16.73
CA PRO A 172 10.90 9.29 -17.75
C PRO A 172 11.62 9.99 -18.91
N GLY A 173 12.78 9.45 -19.32
CA GLY A 173 13.64 10.09 -20.32
C GLY A 173 14.77 10.96 -19.75
N GLY A 174 14.92 11.05 -18.42
CA GLY A 174 16.07 11.62 -17.75
C GLY A 174 16.06 13.13 -17.52
N LYS A 175 14.98 13.83 -17.89
CA LYS A 175 14.83 15.26 -17.61
C LYS A 175 14.44 15.50 -16.14
N PRO A 176 14.90 16.61 -15.50
CA PRO A 176 14.44 16.98 -14.18
C PRO A 176 12.92 17.12 -14.12
N ALA A 177 12.30 16.66 -13.04
CA ALA A 177 10.88 16.86 -12.76
C ALA A 177 10.64 18.25 -12.19
N ALA A 178 10.91 19.29 -12.99
CA ALA A 178 10.71 20.69 -12.60
C ALA A 178 9.25 20.95 -12.27
N ASN A 179 9.02 21.67 -11.16
CA ASN A 179 7.69 22.00 -10.64
C ASN A 179 6.79 20.81 -10.29
N ALA A 180 7.35 19.60 -10.17
CA ALA A 180 6.62 18.46 -9.63
C ALA A 180 6.31 18.70 -8.14
N GLU A 181 5.19 18.12 -7.69
CA GLU A 181 4.80 18.16 -6.29
C GLU A 181 5.24 16.88 -5.57
N VAL A 182 5.72 17.02 -4.36
CA VAL A 182 6.19 15.91 -3.54
C VAL A 182 5.56 15.98 -2.15
N ALA A 183 4.98 14.87 -1.70
CA ALA A 183 4.62 14.66 -0.30
C ALA A 183 5.77 13.95 0.41
N LEU A 184 6.18 14.46 1.57
CA LEU A 184 7.27 13.91 2.38
C LEU A 184 6.77 13.49 3.75
N ALA A 185 7.08 12.26 4.13
CA ALA A 185 6.85 11.71 5.46
C ALA A 185 8.16 11.22 6.08
N ALA A 186 8.36 11.52 7.36
CA ALA A 186 9.43 10.93 8.17
C ALA A 186 8.82 10.16 9.34
N VAL A 187 8.91 8.83 9.31
CA VAL A 187 8.15 7.92 10.18
C VAL A 187 9.09 6.91 10.83
N ASP A 188 8.80 6.51 12.07
CA ASP A 188 9.52 5.42 12.74
C ASP A 188 9.48 4.15 11.88
N GLN A 189 10.65 3.61 11.56
CA GLN A 189 10.78 2.44 10.69
C GLN A 189 10.17 1.18 11.32
N ALA A 190 10.29 1.02 12.64
CA ALA A 190 9.72 -0.14 13.34
C ALA A 190 8.18 -0.16 13.22
N LEU A 191 7.52 1.00 13.22
CA LEU A 191 6.09 1.09 12.99
C LEU A 191 5.72 0.61 11.59
N LEU A 192 6.51 0.99 10.58
CA LEU A 192 6.26 0.59 9.19
C LEU A 192 6.54 -0.91 8.94
N GLU A 193 7.43 -1.51 9.72
CA GLU A 193 7.67 -2.97 9.68
C GLU A 193 6.49 -3.75 10.27
N LEU A 194 5.86 -3.21 11.33
CA LEU A 194 4.66 -3.79 11.93
C LEU A 194 3.40 -3.54 11.09
N MET A 195 3.29 -2.37 10.49
CA MET A 195 2.16 -1.94 9.67
C MET A 195 2.65 -1.29 8.36
N PRO A 196 2.98 -2.09 7.35
CA PRO A 196 3.44 -1.59 6.06
C PRO A 196 2.40 -0.68 5.41
N ASN A 197 2.83 0.49 4.94
CA ASN A 197 1.97 1.39 4.19
C ASN A 197 2.22 1.26 2.70
N THR A 198 1.34 0.57 2.01
CA THR A 198 1.39 0.36 0.56
C THR A 198 0.80 1.52 -0.24
N SER A 199 0.05 2.44 0.41
CA SER A 199 -0.61 3.56 -0.26
C SER A 199 0.37 4.60 -0.83
N TRP A 200 1.63 4.57 -0.41
CA TRP A 200 2.67 5.46 -0.93
C TRP A 200 3.14 5.10 -2.34
N ASN A 201 2.91 3.86 -2.78
CA ASN A 201 3.20 3.45 -4.15
C ASN A 201 2.06 3.89 -5.07
N LEU A 202 2.02 5.19 -5.39
CA LEU A 202 0.98 5.77 -6.23
C LEU A 202 0.99 5.20 -7.64
N LEU A 203 2.16 4.87 -8.18
CA LEU A 203 2.26 4.27 -9.51
C LEU A 203 1.46 2.97 -9.58
N GLU A 204 1.64 2.08 -8.62
CA GLU A 204 0.90 0.81 -8.56
C GLU A 204 -0.58 1.02 -8.21
N ALA A 205 -0.88 1.96 -7.32
CA ALA A 205 -2.25 2.26 -6.93
C ALA A 205 -3.08 2.86 -8.07
N MET A 206 -2.49 3.76 -8.87
CA MET A 206 -3.17 4.44 -9.97
C MET A 206 -3.19 3.60 -11.26
N LEU A 207 -2.15 2.80 -11.49
CA LEU A 207 -2.01 1.96 -12.67
C LEU A 207 -2.31 0.48 -12.35
N GLN A 208 -3.38 0.23 -11.63
CA GLN A 208 -3.90 -1.11 -11.39
C GLN A 208 -4.41 -1.74 -12.68
N ARG A 209 -4.38 -3.08 -12.72
CA ARG A 209 -4.97 -3.86 -13.83
C ARG A 209 -6.40 -3.40 -14.10
N ARG A 210 -6.65 -2.99 -15.35
CA ARG A 210 -7.97 -2.57 -15.81
C ARG A 210 -8.76 -3.76 -16.33
N SER A 211 -10.06 -3.76 -16.09
CA SER A 211 -10.95 -4.79 -16.62
C SER A 211 -11.25 -4.55 -18.09
N TRP A 212 -11.60 -5.62 -18.78
CA TRP A 212 -12.10 -5.53 -20.14
C TRP A 212 -13.51 -4.94 -20.15
N GLY A 213 -13.68 -3.84 -20.88
CA GLY A 213 -14.93 -3.07 -20.93
C GLY A 213 -15.61 -3.04 -22.29
N VAL A 214 -15.08 -3.75 -23.28
CA VAL A 214 -15.64 -3.78 -24.65
C VAL A 214 -16.50 -5.03 -24.84
N GLU A 215 -17.72 -4.83 -25.31
CA GLU A 215 -18.64 -5.91 -25.70
C GLU A 215 -18.65 -6.02 -27.22
N THR A 216 -18.25 -7.18 -27.73
CA THR A 216 -18.24 -7.46 -29.16
C THR A 216 -19.42 -8.37 -29.53
N SER A 217 -20.23 -7.93 -30.46
CA SER A 217 -21.34 -8.71 -31.02
C SER A 217 -21.32 -8.69 -32.55
N THR A 218 -21.85 -9.74 -33.16
CA THR A 218 -22.06 -9.78 -34.61
C THR A 218 -23.55 -9.64 -34.92
N ALA A 219 -23.89 -8.90 -35.94
CA ALA A 219 -25.29 -8.72 -36.37
C ALA A 219 -25.95 -10.02 -36.84
N GLN A 220 -25.20 -11.10 -36.90
CA GLN A 220 -25.71 -12.42 -37.35
C GLN A 220 -26.81 -12.96 -36.43
N MET A 221 -26.82 -12.58 -35.13
CA MET A 221 -27.83 -12.98 -34.14
C MET A 221 -29.09 -12.09 -34.17
N GLU A 222 -29.08 -10.94 -34.82
CA GLU A 222 -30.21 -10.03 -34.86
C GLU A 222 -31.24 -10.41 -35.92
N ILE A 223 -30.91 -11.37 -36.79
CA ILE A 223 -31.82 -11.90 -37.78
C ILE A 223 -32.79 -12.93 -37.19
N ILE A 224 -32.57 -13.40 -35.95
CA ILE A 224 -33.42 -14.37 -35.25
C ILE A 224 -33.67 -13.88 -33.81
N GLY A 225 -34.80 -13.26 -33.60
CA GLY A 225 -35.55 -12.90 -32.40
C GLY A 225 -34.87 -12.90 -31.01
N ARG A 226 -34.93 -11.75 -30.34
CA ARG A 226 -34.41 -11.47 -28.98
C ARG A 226 -35.33 -11.99 -27.86
N ARG A 227 -34.70 -12.49 -26.78
CA ARG A 227 -35.30 -12.53 -25.44
C ARG A 227 -34.47 -11.67 -24.47
N HIS A 228 -35.14 -10.77 -23.73
CA HIS A 228 -34.55 -9.91 -22.72
C HIS A 228 -34.58 -10.55 -21.34
N TYR A 229 -33.45 -10.40 -20.59
CA TYR A 229 -33.40 -10.58 -19.13
C TYR A 229 -32.74 -9.35 -18.47
N GLY A 230 -33.40 -8.85 -17.41
CA GLY A 230 -33.00 -7.64 -16.70
C GLY A 230 -31.88 -7.84 -15.67
N LYS A 231 -31.11 -6.78 -15.42
CA LYS A 231 -30.01 -6.71 -14.46
C LYS A 231 -30.53 -6.39 -13.05
N LYS A 232 -29.99 -7.10 -12.04
CA LYS A 232 -30.14 -6.76 -10.61
C LYS A 232 -28.95 -5.91 -10.13
N ALA A 233 -29.26 -4.82 -9.44
CA ALA A 233 -28.27 -3.94 -8.83
C ALA A 233 -27.78 -4.49 -7.48
N VAL A 234 -26.51 -4.26 -7.16
CA VAL A 234 -25.85 -4.59 -5.90
C VAL A 234 -25.67 -3.31 -5.07
N PRO A 235 -26.02 -3.29 -3.78
CA PRO A 235 -25.88 -2.11 -2.94
C PRO A 235 -24.44 -1.98 -2.38
N ALA A 236 -23.98 -0.73 -2.28
CA ALA A 236 -22.71 -0.36 -1.68
C ALA A 236 -22.82 -0.32 -0.15
N GLY A 237 -21.90 -0.99 0.54
CA GLY A 237 -21.76 -0.94 1.99
C GLY A 237 -20.57 -0.07 2.39
N GLY A 238 -20.83 0.99 3.15
CA GLY A 238 -19.83 1.81 3.80
C GLY A 238 -19.70 1.43 5.27
N GLY A 239 -18.49 1.46 5.80
CA GLY A 239 -18.22 1.26 7.21
C GLY A 239 -16.98 2.05 7.63
N GLY A 240 -17.19 3.20 8.24
CA GLY A 240 -16.14 3.98 8.88
C GLY A 240 -16.03 3.63 10.35
N GLY A 241 -14.82 3.36 10.82
CA GLY A 241 -14.49 3.20 12.23
C GLY A 241 -13.37 4.17 12.63
N ARG A 242 -13.69 5.11 13.50
CA ARG A 242 -12.73 5.98 14.16
C ARG A 242 -12.07 5.23 15.30
N ALA A 243 -10.76 5.22 15.35
CA ALA A 243 -10.00 4.83 16.54
C ALA A 243 -9.31 6.05 17.14
N GLN A 244 -9.40 6.14 18.45
CA GLN A 244 -8.96 7.23 19.29
C GLN A 244 -7.46 7.16 19.65
N THR A 245 -6.91 8.31 19.79
CA THR A 245 -5.58 8.78 20.19
C THR A 245 -4.95 8.07 21.41
N ARG A 246 -3.68 7.70 21.26
CA ARG A 246 -2.73 7.48 22.37
C ARG A 246 -1.67 8.57 22.34
N GLU A 247 -1.20 9.01 23.50
CA GLU A 247 -0.03 9.84 23.62
C GLU A 247 1.16 9.11 23.01
N LEU A 248 1.60 9.62 21.91
CA LEU A 248 2.66 9.10 21.08
C LEU A 248 3.96 9.82 21.48
N LEU A 249 4.95 9.06 21.83
CA LEU A 249 6.28 9.38 21.33
C LEU A 249 6.08 9.51 19.83
N ASP A 250 6.20 10.74 19.30
CA ASP A 250 5.81 11.02 17.92
C ASP A 250 6.53 10.07 16.97
N THR A 251 5.82 9.05 16.52
CA THR A 251 6.32 8.10 15.52
C THR A 251 6.38 8.74 14.15
N LEU A 252 5.71 9.88 13.98
CA LEU A 252 5.74 10.73 12.80
C LEU A 252 6.51 12.02 13.15
N LEU A 253 7.73 12.15 12.62
CA LEU A 253 8.55 13.36 12.81
C LEU A 253 8.10 14.53 11.95
N LEU A 254 7.70 14.24 10.73
CA LEU A 254 7.34 15.24 9.74
C LEU A 254 6.32 14.69 8.75
N TRP A 255 5.33 15.51 8.45
CA TRP A 255 4.44 15.35 7.31
C TRP A 255 4.33 16.67 6.56
N GLN A 256 4.79 16.70 5.32
CA GLN A 256 4.61 17.84 4.40
C GLN A 256 3.90 17.34 3.15
N PRO A 257 2.64 17.67 2.94
CA PRO A 257 1.84 17.11 1.85
C PRO A 257 2.17 17.69 0.48
N ALA A 258 2.75 18.88 0.41
CA ALA A 258 3.01 19.59 -0.84
C ALA A 258 4.34 20.35 -0.77
N ILE A 259 5.35 19.80 -1.42
CA ILE A 259 6.66 20.43 -1.62
C ILE A 259 6.84 20.60 -3.11
N GLN A 260 7.03 21.84 -3.56
CA GLN A 260 7.33 22.10 -4.97
C GLN A 260 8.81 21.91 -5.22
N LEU A 261 9.13 21.12 -6.24
CA LEU A 261 10.51 20.97 -6.73
C LEU A 261 10.92 22.19 -7.57
N ASP A 262 12.18 22.54 -7.49
CA ASP A 262 12.75 23.63 -8.28
C ASP A 262 12.91 23.25 -9.78
N ALA A 263 13.50 24.17 -10.55
CA ALA A 263 13.76 23.96 -11.97
C ALA A 263 14.70 22.77 -12.26
N ASN A 264 15.49 22.34 -11.27
CA ASN A 264 16.39 21.18 -11.36
C ASN A 264 15.74 19.90 -10.86
N GLY A 265 14.45 19.92 -10.52
CA GLY A 265 13.74 18.78 -9.96
C GLY A 265 14.18 18.45 -8.53
N GLN A 266 14.60 19.44 -7.75
CA GLN A 266 15.14 19.25 -6.40
C GLN A 266 14.40 20.07 -5.35
N ALA A 267 14.37 19.55 -4.12
CA ALA A 267 14.00 20.30 -2.94
C ALA A 267 14.85 19.87 -1.74
N LYS A 268 15.10 20.80 -0.82
CA LYS A 268 15.76 20.54 0.46
C LYS A 268 14.78 20.75 1.59
N VAL A 269 14.71 19.78 2.50
CA VAL A 269 13.80 19.79 3.63
C VAL A 269 14.57 19.48 4.91
N THR A 270 14.25 20.24 5.96
CA THR A 270 14.79 19.99 7.29
C THR A 270 13.82 19.10 8.08
N VAL A 271 14.29 17.91 8.51
CA VAL A 271 13.53 16.99 9.34
C VAL A 271 14.00 17.12 10.78
N PRO A 272 13.16 17.61 11.71
CA PRO A 272 13.50 17.66 13.12
C PRO A 272 13.41 16.26 13.73
N LEU A 273 14.43 15.85 14.49
CA LEU A 273 14.37 14.61 15.26
C LEU A 273 13.82 14.87 16.66
N ASN A 274 13.14 13.89 17.20
CA ASN A 274 12.64 13.88 18.57
C ASN A 274 13.61 13.13 19.53
N ASP A 275 13.13 12.73 20.69
CA ASP A 275 13.90 12.01 21.72
C ASP A 275 13.98 10.50 21.46
N ALA A 276 13.30 9.97 20.46
CA ALA A 276 13.30 8.54 20.18
C ALA A 276 14.63 8.08 19.58
N LEU A 277 15.18 7.04 20.17
CA LEU A 277 16.43 6.39 19.75
C LEU A 277 16.10 5.25 18.79
N THR A 278 15.73 5.61 17.57
CA THR A 278 15.25 4.66 16.57
C THR A 278 15.75 5.05 15.18
N THR A 279 15.46 4.21 14.21
CA THR A 279 15.64 4.50 12.79
C THR A 279 14.35 5.07 12.23
N PHE A 280 14.44 6.20 11.55
CA PHE A 280 13.32 6.82 10.84
C PHE A 280 13.47 6.61 9.36
N LYS A 281 12.38 6.18 8.73
CA LYS A 281 12.26 6.10 7.28
C LYS A 281 11.67 7.39 6.75
N ILE A 282 12.36 8.00 5.80
CA ILE A 282 11.93 9.21 5.11
C ILE A 282 11.44 8.79 3.73
N VAL A 283 10.19 9.02 3.44
CA VAL A 283 9.54 8.63 2.19
C VAL A 283 9.07 9.88 1.46
N ALA A 284 9.44 9.99 0.20
CA ALA A 284 8.97 11.02 -0.72
C ALA A 284 8.11 10.37 -1.80
N VAL A 285 6.92 10.90 -1.98
CA VAL A 285 5.97 10.48 -3.01
C VAL A 285 5.78 11.66 -3.95
N ALA A 286 6.12 11.48 -5.21
CA ALA A 286 6.06 12.54 -6.21
C ALA A 286 4.97 12.28 -7.24
N ASP A 287 4.33 13.36 -7.66
CA ASP A 287 3.50 13.40 -8.84
C ASP A 287 3.85 14.59 -9.73
N ALA A 288 3.69 14.42 -11.03
CA ALA A 288 3.92 15.46 -12.00
C ALA A 288 2.94 15.32 -13.16
N SER A 289 2.25 16.39 -13.50
CA SER A 289 1.22 16.42 -14.54
C SER A 289 0.22 15.25 -14.43
N THR A 290 -0.51 14.96 -15.50
CA THR A 290 -1.46 13.85 -15.48
C THR A 290 -0.76 12.53 -15.74
N GLY A 291 -0.66 11.67 -14.72
CA GLY A 291 -0.26 10.26 -14.89
C GLY A 291 1.23 9.96 -14.75
N LEU A 292 2.02 10.84 -14.09
CA LEU A 292 3.40 10.58 -13.73
C LEU A 292 3.54 10.49 -12.21
N PHE A 293 4.02 9.35 -11.72
CA PHE A 293 4.11 9.05 -10.30
C PHE A 293 5.45 8.41 -9.95
N GLY A 294 5.92 8.66 -8.74
CA GLY A 294 7.13 8.01 -8.26
C GLY A 294 7.25 8.05 -6.74
N MET A 295 8.09 7.19 -6.20
CA MET A 295 8.36 7.11 -4.78
C MET A 295 9.85 6.83 -4.56
N GLY A 296 10.44 7.49 -3.58
CA GLY A 296 11.78 7.20 -3.10
C GLY A 296 11.84 7.26 -1.58
N SER A 297 12.83 6.63 -0.99
CA SER A 297 13.01 6.65 0.45
C SER A 297 14.47 6.55 0.86
N THR A 298 14.74 7.04 2.08
CA THR A 298 16.01 6.82 2.79
C THR A 298 15.72 6.57 4.26
N SER A 299 16.72 6.06 4.99
CA SER A 299 16.62 5.87 6.43
C SER A 299 17.70 6.67 7.14
N ILE A 300 17.34 7.28 8.26
CA ILE A 300 18.24 7.98 9.17
C ILE A 300 18.12 7.39 10.55
N ARG A 301 19.20 7.39 11.30
CA ARG A 301 19.23 6.87 12.66
C ARG A 301 19.43 8.00 13.67
N ALA A 302 18.55 8.06 14.67
CA ALA A 302 18.78 8.87 15.86
C ALA A 302 19.62 8.10 16.85
N THR A 303 20.74 8.66 17.25
CA THR A 303 21.71 8.04 18.18
C THR A 303 22.03 8.98 19.33
N GLN A 304 22.50 8.40 20.40
CA GLN A 304 22.98 9.13 21.55
C GLN A 304 24.14 8.34 22.17
N ASP A 305 25.21 9.03 22.52
CA ASP A 305 26.45 8.41 23.05
C ASP A 305 26.20 7.69 24.34
N LEU A 306 25.49 8.33 25.29
CA LEU A 306 25.03 7.76 26.54
C LEU A 306 23.50 7.64 26.49
N GLN A 307 22.99 6.44 26.78
CA GLN A 307 21.55 6.14 26.72
C GLN A 307 21.05 5.60 28.03
N ILE A 308 19.89 6.09 28.47
CA ILE A 308 19.16 5.55 29.62
C ILE A 308 17.99 4.69 29.09
N ILE A 309 17.97 3.43 29.49
CA ILE A 309 16.88 2.50 29.17
C ILE A 309 16.15 2.20 30.47
N SER A 310 14.84 2.44 30.50
CA SER A 310 14.02 2.18 31.67
C SER A 310 13.76 0.69 31.83
N GLY A 311 14.05 0.17 33.03
CA GLY A 311 13.61 -1.12 33.53
C GLY A 311 12.58 -1.00 34.65
N LEU A 312 11.95 0.18 34.79
CA LEU A 312 10.90 0.41 35.78
C LEU A 312 9.63 -0.37 35.43
N PRO A 313 9.00 -1.07 36.37
CA PRO A 313 7.71 -1.67 36.15
C PRO A 313 6.67 -0.58 35.79
N PRO A 314 5.81 -0.78 34.81
CA PRO A 314 4.86 0.26 34.35
C PRO A 314 3.79 0.60 35.39
N LEU A 315 3.58 -0.29 36.36
CA LEU A 315 2.61 -0.18 37.42
C LEU A 315 3.14 -0.77 38.69
N VAL A 316 2.89 -0.09 39.84
CA VAL A 316 3.16 -0.57 41.19
C VAL A 316 1.93 -0.28 42.07
N ARG A 317 1.82 -1.03 43.18
CA ARG A 317 0.83 -0.79 44.21
C ARG A 317 1.43 -0.01 45.36
N GLU A 318 0.61 0.64 46.11
CA GLU A 318 1.04 1.23 47.39
C GLU A 318 1.71 0.17 48.24
N ASP A 319 2.77 0.58 48.93
CA ASP A 319 3.59 -0.27 49.80
C ASP A 319 4.35 -1.41 49.13
N ASP A 320 4.24 -1.55 47.80
CA ASP A 320 5.07 -2.50 47.07
C ASP A 320 6.55 -2.19 47.26
N GLN A 321 7.33 -3.20 47.62
CA GLN A 321 8.78 -3.13 47.59
C GLN A 321 9.28 -3.65 46.26
N PHE A 322 10.00 -2.81 45.53
CA PHE A 322 10.53 -3.17 44.23
C PHE A 322 11.92 -2.60 44.00
N ARG A 323 12.62 -3.19 43.06
CA ARG A 323 13.89 -2.71 42.57
C ARG A 323 13.64 -1.80 41.35
N ALA A 324 13.78 -0.50 41.58
CA ALA A 324 13.77 0.47 40.51
C ALA A 324 15.09 0.42 39.76
N GLN A 325 15.09 -0.07 38.55
CA GLN A 325 16.31 -0.25 37.79
C GLN A 325 16.26 0.47 36.45
N ILE A 326 17.43 0.91 36.02
CA ILE A 326 17.70 1.45 34.70
C ILE A 326 18.97 0.82 34.16
N THR A 327 19.08 0.81 32.83
CA THR A 327 20.31 0.40 32.16
C THR A 327 20.93 1.61 31.49
N LEU A 328 22.18 1.88 31.76
CA LEU A 328 23.00 2.84 31.04
C LEU A 328 23.76 2.14 29.92
N ARG A 329 23.66 2.63 28.72
CA ARG A 329 24.37 2.10 27.56
C ARG A 329 25.36 3.12 27.02
N ASN A 330 26.58 2.71 26.87
CA ASN A 330 27.64 3.45 26.19
C ASN A 330 27.70 2.96 24.72
N THR A 331 27.35 3.80 23.78
CA THR A 331 27.38 3.46 22.34
C THR A 331 28.71 3.84 21.68
N THR A 332 29.61 4.43 22.42
CA THR A 332 30.92 4.91 21.90
C THR A 332 32.04 3.86 22.03
N LYS A 333 33.18 4.18 21.46
CA LYS A 333 34.40 3.36 21.56
C LYS A 333 35.30 3.74 22.73
N ALA A 334 34.88 4.69 23.55
CA ALA A 334 35.61 5.14 24.75
C ALA A 334 34.84 4.72 26.00
N ALA A 335 35.59 4.42 27.08
CA ALA A 335 34.99 4.13 28.37
C ALA A 335 34.34 5.39 28.97
N MET A 336 33.21 5.23 29.63
CA MET A 336 32.47 6.29 30.31
C MET A 336 32.42 6.06 31.82
N LYS A 337 32.41 7.16 32.58
CA LYS A 337 32.08 7.15 34.01
C LYS A 337 30.75 7.86 34.20
N GLY A 338 29.68 7.08 34.20
CA GLY A 338 28.31 7.58 34.29
C GLY A 338 27.94 7.97 35.72
N GLU A 339 27.48 9.17 35.91
CA GLU A 339 26.80 9.62 37.12
C GLU A 339 25.31 9.69 36.88
N VAL A 340 24.52 9.01 37.69
CA VAL A 340 23.07 8.93 37.58
C VAL A 340 22.42 9.64 38.73
N ALA A 341 21.61 10.63 38.47
CA ALA A 341 20.85 11.40 39.43
C ALA A 341 19.33 11.16 39.25
N PRO A 342 18.74 10.27 40.05
CA PRO A 342 17.31 10.03 39.99
C PRO A 342 16.54 11.02 40.86
N ARG A 343 15.34 11.41 40.38
CA ARG A 343 14.30 12.06 41.19
C ARG A 343 12.99 11.34 40.94
N ALA A 344 12.23 11.08 41.97
CA ALA A 344 10.91 10.50 41.83
C ALA A 344 9.96 11.06 42.88
N THR A 345 8.69 11.14 42.55
CA THR A 345 7.65 11.70 43.43
C THR A 345 7.59 10.93 44.75
N LEU A 346 7.76 11.62 45.87
CA LEU A 346 7.70 11.08 47.23
C LEU A 346 8.78 10.00 47.57
N LEU A 347 9.81 9.89 46.77
CA LEU A 347 10.92 8.97 47.00
C LEU A 347 12.22 9.75 47.21
N ASP A 348 12.99 9.34 48.22
CA ASP A 348 14.35 9.86 48.46
C ASP A 348 15.37 8.89 47.84
N LEU A 349 16.02 9.32 46.78
CA LEU A 349 16.92 8.51 45.97
C LEU A 349 18.29 9.16 45.89
N LYS A 350 19.36 8.37 46.16
CA LYS A 350 20.74 8.87 46.11
C LYS A 350 21.32 8.69 44.70
N PRO A 351 22.08 9.66 44.20
CA PRO A 351 22.90 9.49 42.99
C PRO A 351 23.85 8.31 43.09
N GLN A 352 24.12 7.66 41.98
CA GLN A 352 25.08 6.57 41.85
C GLN A 352 26.02 6.84 40.69
N SER A 353 27.29 6.34 40.84
CA SER A 353 28.27 6.38 39.75
C SER A 353 28.63 4.96 39.33
N ILE A 354 28.82 4.75 38.04
CA ILE A 354 29.13 3.45 37.44
C ILE A 354 30.06 3.60 36.24
N ASP A 355 31.04 2.71 36.15
CA ASP A 355 31.92 2.65 34.97
C ASP A 355 31.26 1.82 33.86
N ILE A 356 31.25 2.37 32.68
CA ILE A 356 30.60 1.76 31.48
C ILE A 356 31.67 1.59 30.41
N PRO A 357 32.14 0.37 30.15
CA PRO A 357 33.11 0.10 29.09
C PRO A 357 32.55 0.45 27.69
N PRO A 358 33.44 0.61 26.70
CA PRO A 358 33.02 0.90 25.31
C PRO A 358 32.04 -0.12 24.75
N GLY A 359 30.93 0.35 24.21
CA GLY A 359 29.92 -0.51 23.60
C GLY A 359 29.11 -1.37 24.58
N GLU A 360 29.33 -1.25 25.87
CA GLU A 360 28.64 -2.05 26.88
C GLU A 360 27.51 -1.30 27.57
N ALA A 361 26.71 -2.06 28.32
CA ALA A 361 25.63 -1.56 29.14
C ALA A 361 25.84 -1.99 30.58
N ARG A 362 25.44 -1.14 31.52
CA ARG A 362 25.49 -1.39 32.97
C ARG A 362 24.17 -1.03 33.62
N GLU A 363 23.79 -1.84 34.59
CA GLU A 363 22.54 -1.66 35.33
C GLU A 363 22.83 -0.85 36.63
N VAL A 364 21.94 0.09 36.89
CA VAL A 364 21.90 0.86 38.13
C VAL A 364 20.52 0.68 38.76
N ALA A 365 20.46 0.44 40.06
CA ALA A 365 19.19 0.14 40.70
C ALA A 365 19.11 0.72 42.15
N TRP A 366 17.88 0.98 42.54
CA TRP A 366 17.50 1.44 43.87
C TRP A 366 16.42 0.50 44.43
N SER A 367 16.55 0.12 45.69
CA SER A 367 15.46 -0.55 46.40
C SER A 367 14.52 0.50 46.94
N VAL A 368 13.28 0.46 46.54
CA VAL A 368 12.26 1.47 46.84
C VAL A 368 10.97 0.84 47.34
N THR A 369 10.26 1.57 48.20
CA THR A 369 8.90 1.23 48.61
C THR A 369 7.95 2.25 47.99
N ALA A 370 6.93 1.79 47.27
CA ALA A 370 5.94 2.64 46.64
C ALA A 370 5.16 3.46 47.70
N PRO A 371 4.96 4.77 47.49
CA PRO A 371 4.32 5.62 48.50
C PRO A 371 2.88 5.19 48.83
N ALA A 372 2.56 5.11 50.11
CA ALA A 372 1.22 4.76 50.61
C ALA A 372 0.23 5.94 50.68
N GLN A 373 0.62 7.13 50.24
CA GLN A 373 -0.10 8.39 50.52
C GLN A 373 -1.00 8.86 49.35
N LEU A 374 -1.56 7.96 48.57
CA LEU A 374 -2.43 8.28 47.42
C LEU A 374 -3.64 9.14 47.79
N ALA A 375 -4.30 8.84 48.91
CA ALA A 375 -5.48 9.58 49.34
C ALA A 375 -5.17 11.02 49.76
N GLN A 376 -4.00 11.27 50.30
CA GLN A 376 -3.57 12.60 50.75
C GLN A 376 -3.00 13.47 49.64
N THR A 377 -2.29 12.87 48.69
CA THR A 377 -1.61 13.60 47.61
C THR A 377 -2.37 13.61 46.28
N ARG A 378 -3.43 12.81 46.17
CA ARG A 378 -4.14 12.54 44.88
C ARG A 378 -3.23 12.08 43.75
N ALA A 379 -2.02 11.64 44.07
CA ALA A 379 -1.07 11.14 43.10
C ALA A 379 -1.52 9.78 42.58
N GLN A 380 -1.71 9.66 41.28
CA GLN A 380 -2.04 8.41 40.59
C GLN A 380 -0.84 7.80 39.89
N ALA A 381 0.31 8.45 39.98
CA ALA A 381 1.54 8.04 39.36
C ALA A 381 2.76 8.53 40.14
N ILE A 382 3.83 7.75 40.10
CA ILE A 382 5.18 8.18 40.47
C ILE A 382 5.82 8.74 39.23
N LEU A 383 6.15 10.02 39.24
CA LEU A 383 6.88 10.68 38.16
C LEU A 383 8.36 10.52 38.40
N TRP A 384 9.04 9.81 37.56
CA TRP A 384 10.49 9.63 37.57
C TRP A 384 11.13 10.60 36.59
N GLU A 385 12.18 11.26 37.06
CA GLU A 385 13.12 12.05 36.26
C GLU A 385 14.51 11.52 36.55
N ILE A 386 15.17 10.96 35.57
CA ILE A 386 16.50 10.35 35.75
C ILE A 386 17.43 11.03 34.77
N GLU A 387 18.47 11.62 35.29
CA GLU A 387 19.53 12.24 34.50
C GLU A 387 20.79 11.41 34.60
N ALA A 388 21.45 11.16 33.48
CA ALA A 388 22.77 10.54 33.45
C ALA A 388 23.75 11.43 32.70
N LYS A 389 24.96 11.50 33.22
CA LYS A 389 26.05 12.27 32.62
C LYS A 389 27.34 11.48 32.68
N ASP A 390 28.07 11.44 31.56
CA ASP A 390 29.45 10.97 31.57
C ASP A 390 30.37 12.10 32.09
N GLN A 391 31.13 11.81 33.08
CA GLN A 391 32.06 12.78 33.68
C GLN A 391 33.28 13.08 32.82
N VAL A 392 33.58 12.22 31.82
CA VAL A 392 34.75 12.36 30.94
C VAL A 392 34.41 13.14 29.68
N SER A 393 33.44 12.66 28.91
CA SER A 393 33.04 13.28 27.62
C SER A 393 31.98 14.37 27.76
N GLY A 394 31.26 14.40 28.88
CA GLY A 394 30.10 15.27 29.07
C GLY A 394 28.84 14.83 28.36
N ALA A 395 28.83 13.65 27.76
CA ALA A 395 27.63 13.06 27.16
C ALA A 395 26.52 12.94 28.22
N ARG A 396 25.29 13.23 27.82
CA ARG A 396 24.14 13.29 28.76
C ARG A 396 22.94 12.60 28.16
N ASP A 397 22.13 12.06 29.06
CA ASP A 397 20.76 11.65 28.74
C ASP A 397 19.84 11.97 29.91
N ALA A 398 18.56 12.18 29.62
CA ALA A 398 17.55 12.41 30.62
C ALA A 398 16.28 11.65 30.23
N LEU A 399 15.72 10.94 31.17
CA LEU A 399 14.51 10.12 30.96
C LEU A 399 13.43 10.57 31.94
N LYS A 400 12.20 10.77 31.44
CA LYS A 400 11.02 11.00 32.25
C LYS A 400 10.06 9.83 32.05
N VAL A 401 9.63 9.21 33.16
CA VAL A 401 8.70 8.08 33.15
C VAL A 401 7.59 8.34 34.14
N SER A 402 6.34 8.12 33.71
CA SER A 402 5.18 8.11 34.58
C SER A 402 4.82 6.66 34.91
N GLN A 403 5.10 6.24 36.12
CA GLN A 403 4.82 4.91 36.66
C GLN A 403 3.46 4.93 37.36
N LYS A 404 2.53 4.13 36.89
CA LYS A 404 1.18 4.09 37.47
C LYS A 404 1.22 3.55 38.89
N LEU A 405 0.58 4.28 39.79
CA LEU A 405 0.44 3.88 41.21
C LEU A 405 -1.01 3.57 41.49
N ILE A 406 -1.29 2.38 41.99
CA ILE A 406 -2.64 1.93 42.32
C ILE A 406 -2.76 1.58 43.80
N PRO A 407 -3.97 1.60 44.37
CA PRO A 407 -4.19 1.22 45.76
C PRO A 407 -3.74 -0.22 46.05
N ALA A 408 -3.20 -0.46 47.26
CA ALA A 408 -2.85 -1.79 47.72
C ALA A 408 -4.09 -2.71 47.82
N VAL A 409 -5.23 -2.13 48.18
CA VAL A 409 -6.49 -2.81 48.26
C VAL A 409 -7.36 -2.44 47.08
N PRO A 410 -7.88 -3.41 46.28
CA PRO A 410 -8.73 -3.11 45.15
C PRO A 410 -10.05 -2.49 45.62
N LEU A 411 -10.61 -1.61 44.76
CA LEU A 411 -11.92 -1.07 45.00
C LEU A 411 -12.96 -2.18 44.82
N THR A 412 -13.80 -2.38 45.81
CA THR A 412 -14.94 -3.32 45.75
C THR A 412 -16.23 -2.55 45.80
N VAL A 413 -17.23 -2.99 45.02
CA VAL A 413 -18.58 -2.44 45.06
C VAL A 413 -19.35 -3.26 46.14
N GLN A 414 -19.66 -2.61 47.25
CA GLN A 414 -20.36 -3.23 48.35
C GLN A 414 -21.88 -3.36 48.10
N GLN A 415 -22.43 -2.39 47.38
CA GLN A 415 -23.85 -2.39 47.05
C GLN A 415 -24.11 -1.72 45.70
N ALA A 416 -24.93 -2.31 44.88
CA ALA A 416 -25.46 -1.70 43.68
C ALA A 416 -27.00 -1.71 43.73
N THR A 417 -27.61 -0.56 43.63
CA THR A 417 -29.06 -0.40 43.68
C THR A 417 -29.52 0.29 42.39
N LEU A 418 -30.51 -0.31 41.74
CA LEU A 418 -31.17 0.31 40.58
C LEU A 418 -32.60 0.66 41.01
N VAL A 419 -32.94 1.94 40.99
CA VAL A 419 -34.26 2.42 41.43
C VAL A 419 -34.83 3.36 40.39
N GLN A 420 -36.10 3.22 40.10
CA GLN A 420 -36.87 4.22 39.36
C GLN A 420 -37.25 5.34 40.33
N VAL A 421 -36.82 6.55 40.07
CA VAL A 421 -37.08 7.72 40.90
C VAL A 421 -38.32 8.44 40.42
N GLU A 422 -39.34 8.51 41.28
CA GLU A 422 -40.54 9.33 41.10
C GLU A 422 -40.55 10.41 42.22
N GLY A 423 -40.14 11.61 41.85
CA GLY A 423 -40.00 12.71 42.79
C GLY A 423 -38.64 12.74 43.50
N SER A 424 -38.53 12.27 44.74
CA SER A 424 -37.29 12.22 45.50
C SER A 424 -36.96 10.81 45.95
N PHE A 425 -35.66 10.52 45.99
CA PHE A 425 -35.12 9.26 46.49
C PHE A 425 -34.02 9.53 47.51
N ASN A 426 -34.13 8.97 48.70
CA ASN A 426 -33.15 9.05 49.77
C ASN A 426 -32.59 7.64 50.02
N LEU A 427 -31.28 7.55 50.09
CA LEU A 427 -30.53 6.33 50.39
C LEU A 427 -29.55 6.60 51.52
N ASP A 428 -29.68 5.88 52.62
CA ASP A 428 -28.70 5.90 53.67
C ASP A 428 -27.47 5.09 53.30
N VAL A 429 -26.32 5.76 53.24
CA VAL A 429 -25.05 5.13 52.87
C VAL A 429 -24.15 5.05 54.08
N ASN A 430 -23.91 3.86 54.57
CA ASN A 430 -22.98 3.57 55.65
C ASN A 430 -21.71 2.94 55.07
N PRO A 431 -20.52 3.51 55.21
CA PRO A 431 -19.29 2.86 54.75
C PRO A 431 -19.09 1.56 55.56
N PRO A 432 -18.54 0.51 54.93
CA PRO A 432 -18.16 -0.73 55.63
C PRO A 432 -17.25 -0.45 56.83
N ALA A 433 -17.38 -1.23 57.92
CA ALA A 433 -16.60 -1.04 59.12
C ALA A 433 -15.07 -1.20 58.91
N ASP A 434 -14.69 -1.94 57.87
CA ASP A 434 -13.32 -2.19 57.41
C ASP A 434 -12.86 -1.28 56.28
N ALA A 435 -13.67 -0.26 55.95
CA ALA A 435 -13.27 0.71 54.93
C ALA A 435 -12.03 1.52 55.33
N LEU A 436 -11.09 1.66 54.41
CA LEU A 436 -9.89 2.48 54.66
C LEU A 436 -10.29 3.95 54.75
N PRO A 437 -9.82 4.68 55.81
CA PRO A 437 -10.13 6.09 55.99
C PRO A 437 -9.77 6.96 54.78
N GLY A 438 -10.72 7.79 54.33
CA GLY A 438 -10.53 8.70 53.22
C GLY A 438 -10.52 8.03 51.82
N ARG A 439 -10.87 6.77 51.72
CA ARG A 439 -10.96 6.00 50.49
C ARG A 439 -12.38 5.53 50.19
N GLY A 440 -12.65 5.32 48.93
CA GLY A 440 -13.98 4.96 48.45
C GLY A 440 -14.83 6.18 48.09
N GLY A 441 -16.06 5.93 47.74
CA GLY A 441 -17.01 6.97 47.37
C GLY A 441 -18.32 6.37 46.87
N LEU A 442 -19.31 7.25 46.72
CA LEU A 442 -20.59 6.91 46.12
C LEU A 442 -20.58 7.27 44.64
N LYS A 443 -20.90 6.32 43.80
CA LYS A 443 -21.12 6.57 42.36
C LYS A 443 -22.58 6.51 42.05
N MET A 444 -23.18 7.62 41.61
CA MET A 444 -24.52 7.68 41.12
C MET A 444 -24.56 7.97 39.64
N SER A 445 -25.46 7.35 38.93
CA SER A 445 -25.79 7.69 37.55
C SER A 445 -27.30 7.82 37.41
N LEU A 446 -27.74 8.91 36.76
CA LEU A 446 -29.13 9.13 36.45
C LEU A 446 -29.28 9.03 34.93
N GLN A 447 -30.30 8.27 34.51
CA GLN A 447 -30.63 8.16 33.08
C GLN A 447 -32.09 8.58 32.92
N PRO A 448 -32.42 9.44 31.97
CA PRO A 448 -33.81 9.68 31.60
C PRO A 448 -34.43 8.40 31.02
N LYS A 449 -35.76 8.29 31.22
CA LYS A 449 -36.56 7.20 30.63
C LYS A 449 -36.55 7.26 29.11
#